data_742df2a294f91dd14e077518e205ae76
#
_entry.id   742df2a294f91dd14e077518e205ae76
#
_cell.length_a   1.000
_cell.length_b   1.000
_cell.length_c   1.000
_cell.angle_alpha   90.00
_cell.angle_beta   90.00
_cell.angle_gamma   90.00
#
_symmetry.space_group_name_H-M   'P 1'
#
loop_
_entity.id
_entity.type
_entity.pdbx_description
1 polymer ?
#
loop_
_entity_poly.entity_id
_entity_poly.type
_entity_poly.pdbx_seq_one_letter_code
_entity_poly.pdbx_strand_id
1 'polypeptide(L)'
;VNFEKSNGTQQLYSVLDFGNYITTATPPANFVDFTLKACDTSFNFVYKVVGSQSLRLTTDGSLFLNEVTPADNPRKALISSTYQLQLDYYADNINDAFMCASPTPTTPSLLQRWTAQNGVTDVSGIIEVVTTEEYEIPTDNQSPLVGYRQTITLKKVTMERNGVTFKLGDSYALGAIVTPL
;
A
#
# COMPACT_ATOMS: atom_id res chain seq x y z
N VAL A 1 28.70 -2.54 20.14
CA VAL A 1 27.33 -2.46 20.67
C VAL A 1 27.25 -3.48 21.78
N ASN A 2 27.16 -3.03 23.05
CA ASN A 2 26.98 -3.93 24.18
C ASN A 2 25.47 -4.13 24.40
N PHE A 3 25.03 -5.38 24.36
CA PHE A 3 23.67 -5.75 24.73
C PHE A 3 23.71 -6.23 26.20
N GLU A 4 23.08 -5.51 27.11
CA GLU A 4 22.87 -5.99 28.48
C GLU A 4 21.55 -6.76 28.54
N LYS A 5 21.63 -8.00 29.09
CA LYS A 5 20.46 -8.79 29.47
C LYS A 5 19.96 -8.33 30.83
N SER A 6 18.77 -7.76 30.89
CA SER A 6 18.06 -7.58 32.13
C SER A 6 16.87 -8.54 32.17
N ASN A 7 16.91 -9.49 33.10
CA ASN A 7 15.81 -10.34 33.58
C ASN A 7 15.03 -11.16 32.52
N GLY A 8 15.72 -11.74 31.55
CA GLY A 8 15.10 -12.77 30.69
C GLY A 8 14.11 -12.28 29.64
N THR A 9 13.79 -11.00 29.60
CA THR A 9 12.94 -10.40 28.56
C THR A 9 13.84 -9.74 27.54
N GLN A 10 13.81 -10.21 26.29
CA GLN A 10 14.47 -9.53 25.19
C GLN A 10 13.64 -8.29 24.84
N GLN A 11 14.08 -7.11 25.23
CA GLN A 11 13.61 -5.88 24.61
C GLN A 11 14.42 -5.66 23.33
N LEU A 12 13.78 -5.80 22.18
CA LEU A 12 14.31 -5.36 20.91
C LEU A 12 14.30 -3.83 20.90
N TYR A 13 15.42 -3.22 21.26
CA TYR A 13 15.62 -1.81 20.98
C TYR A 13 15.98 -1.67 19.51
N SER A 14 15.05 -1.17 18.70
CA SER A 14 15.27 -0.85 17.29
C SER A 14 15.94 0.52 17.14
N VAL A 15 16.96 0.82 17.94
CA VAL A 15 17.82 1.98 17.74
C VAL A 15 19.11 1.47 17.09
N LEU A 16 19.17 1.55 15.77
CA LEU A 16 20.40 1.41 15.02
C LEU A 16 20.99 2.81 14.84
N ASP A 17 22.01 3.13 15.67
CA ASP A 17 22.81 4.34 15.52
C ASP A 17 23.86 4.10 14.42
N PHE A 18 23.64 4.66 13.25
CA PHE A 18 24.61 4.71 12.15
C PHE A 18 25.23 6.10 12.07
N GLY A 19 25.88 6.55 13.14
CA GLY A 19 26.64 7.79 13.16
C GLY A 19 25.80 9.01 12.73
N ASN A 20 25.36 9.82 13.67
CA ASN A 20 24.56 11.05 13.53
C ASN A 20 23.19 10.94 12.80
N TYR A 21 22.74 9.74 12.45
CA TYR A 21 21.36 9.51 12.04
C TYR A 21 20.65 8.73 13.14
N ILE A 22 20.02 9.43 14.08
CA ILE A 22 18.99 8.84 14.91
C ILE A 22 17.78 8.62 13.96
N THR A 23 17.78 7.49 13.26
CA THR A 23 16.54 7.01 12.70
C THR A 23 15.80 6.28 13.80
N THR A 24 15.03 6.99 14.59
CA THR A 24 13.84 6.39 15.16
C THR A 24 13.00 5.98 13.94
N ALA A 25 13.20 4.75 13.47
CA ALA A 25 12.31 4.20 12.47
C ALA A 25 10.95 4.09 13.16
N THR A 26 10.13 5.12 13.00
CA THR A 26 8.72 5.02 13.35
C THR A 26 8.20 3.84 12.54
N PRO A 27 7.71 2.77 13.20
CA PRO A 27 7.18 1.65 12.46
C PRO A 27 6.12 2.17 11.48
N PRO A 28 5.99 1.58 10.30
CA PRO A 28 4.90 1.93 9.39
C PRO A 28 3.58 1.88 10.18
N ALA A 29 2.70 2.85 9.98
CA ALA A 29 1.37 2.80 10.54
C ALA A 29 0.67 1.51 10.09
N ASN A 30 -0.21 0.98 10.94
CA ASN A 30 -1.06 -0.13 10.52
C ASN A 30 -2.11 0.39 9.52
N PHE A 31 -1.83 0.25 8.24
CA PHE A 31 -2.74 0.66 7.17
C PHE A 31 -3.89 -0.34 6.90
N VAL A 32 -3.90 -1.51 7.56
CA VAL A 32 -4.89 -2.58 7.27
C VAL A 32 -6.31 -2.07 7.53
N ASP A 33 -6.53 -1.36 8.63
CA ASP A 33 -7.84 -0.89 9.06
C ASP A 33 -8.32 0.40 8.34
N PHE A 34 -7.52 0.93 7.42
CA PHE A 34 -7.85 2.17 6.70
C PHE A 34 -8.36 1.88 5.29
N THR A 35 -9.38 2.65 4.89
CA THR A 35 -10.00 2.51 3.57
C THR A 35 -9.02 2.86 2.46
N LEU A 36 -8.94 1.99 1.45
CA LEU A 36 -8.25 2.27 0.20
C LEU A 36 -9.09 3.26 -0.62
N LYS A 37 -8.43 4.26 -1.21
CA LYS A 37 -9.06 5.34 -1.96
C LYS A 37 -8.38 5.55 -3.30
N ALA A 38 -9.08 6.20 -4.23
CA ALA A 38 -8.57 6.76 -5.47
C ALA A 38 -9.03 8.21 -5.58
N CYS A 39 -8.32 9.02 -6.35
CA CYS A 39 -8.68 10.44 -6.55
C CYS A 39 -9.73 10.62 -7.64
N ASP A 40 -9.76 9.73 -8.61
CA ASP A 40 -10.65 9.77 -9.77
C ASP A 40 -10.88 8.35 -10.33
N THR A 41 -11.69 8.27 -11.37
CA THR A 41 -12.04 7.00 -12.04
C THR A 41 -10.98 6.48 -13.00
N SER A 42 -9.86 7.18 -13.18
CA SER A 42 -8.74 6.68 -13.99
C SER A 42 -7.91 5.65 -13.23
N PHE A 43 -8.01 5.66 -11.88
CA PHE A 43 -7.28 4.76 -11.00
C PHE A 43 -5.77 4.70 -11.30
N ASN A 44 -5.18 5.82 -11.74
CA ASN A 44 -3.74 5.91 -11.99
C ASN A 44 -2.91 5.66 -10.72
N PHE A 45 -3.53 5.82 -9.56
CA PHE A 45 -3.03 5.34 -8.30
C PHE A 45 -4.17 5.15 -7.28
N VAL A 46 -3.93 4.26 -6.34
CA VAL A 46 -4.75 4.06 -5.14
C VAL A 46 -3.91 4.26 -3.90
N TYR A 47 -4.51 4.74 -2.81
CA TYR A 47 -3.75 5.13 -1.63
C TYR A 47 -4.52 4.94 -0.33
N LYS A 48 -3.76 4.87 0.76
CA LYS A 48 -4.24 5.00 2.14
C LYS A 48 -3.47 6.11 2.84
N VAL A 49 -4.12 6.83 3.74
CA VAL A 49 -3.52 7.88 4.57
C VAL A 49 -3.78 7.58 6.03
N VAL A 50 -2.74 7.70 6.86
CA VAL A 50 -2.81 7.57 8.32
C VAL A 50 -1.91 8.62 8.94
N GLY A 51 -2.51 9.70 9.48
CA GLY A 51 -1.75 10.80 10.04
C GLY A 51 -0.80 11.42 9.02
N SER A 52 0.49 11.37 9.29
CA SER A 52 1.55 11.89 8.42
C SER A 52 2.13 10.84 7.45
N GLN A 53 1.47 9.71 7.27
CA GLN A 53 1.95 8.63 6.41
C GLN A 53 0.96 8.33 5.29
N SER A 54 1.48 7.98 4.11
CA SER A 54 0.67 7.43 3.02
C SER A 54 1.29 6.16 2.46
N LEU A 55 0.44 5.20 2.13
CA LEU A 55 0.79 4.02 1.33
C LEU A 55 0.09 4.16 -0.02
N ARG A 56 0.85 4.28 -1.10
CA ARG A 56 0.36 4.53 -2.46
C ARG A 56 0.83 3.46 -3.42
N LEU A 57 -0.12 2.86 -4.14
CA LEU A 57 0.14 2.01 -5.30
C LEU A 57 -0.18 2.80 -6.57
N THR A 58 0.83 3.14 -7.35
CA THR A 58 0.67 3.70 -8.70
C THR A 58 0.32 2.58 -9.67
N THR A 59 -0.60 2.83 -10.58
CA THR A 59 -1.04 1.89 -11.62
C THR A 59 -1.25 2.65 -12.93
N ASP A 60 -1.53 1.94 -13.99
CA ASP A 60 -1.96 2.52 -15.28
C ASP A 60 -3.47 2.36 -15.53
N GLY A 61 -4.21 1.93 -14.50
CA GLY A 61 -5.64 1.65 -14.59
C GLY A 61 -5.99 0.28 -15.20
N SER A 62 -5.13 -0.30 -16.04
CA SER A 62 -5.41 -1.60 -16.69
C SER A 62 -5.49 -2.78 -15.70
N LEU A 63 -5.02 -2.56 -14.48
CA LEU A 63 -5.10 -3.55 -13.41
C LEU A 63 -6.56 -3.74 -12.92
N PHE A 64 -7.42 -2.74 -13.07
CA PHE A 64 -8.77 -2.68 -12.53
C PHE A 64 -9.84 -2.81 -13.64
N LEU A 65 -9.91 -3.98 -14.24
CA LEU A 65 -10.90 -4.27 -15.26
C LEU A 65 -12.26 -4.64 -14.63
N ASN A 66 -13.33 -4.20 -15.27
CA ASN A 66 -14.72 -4.56 -14.91
C ASN A 66 -15.06 -5.97 -15.42
N GLU A 67 -14.27 -6.94 -15.01
CA GLU A 67 -14.39 -8.34 -15.39
C GLU A 67 -14.14 -9.22 -14.17
N VAL A 68 -15.13 -10.01 -13.80
CA VAL A 68 -15.07 -10.91 -12.64
C VAL A 68 -13.90 -11.89 -12.78
N THR A 69 -13.14 -12.02 -11.72
CA THR A 69 -12.05 -13.01 -11.65
C THR A 69 -12.32 -14.03 -10.54
N PRO A 70 -12.03 -15.33 -10.75
CA PRO A 70 -12.08 -16.32 -9.70
C PRO A 70 -11.13 -15.96 -8.55
N ALA A 71 -11.53 -16.26 -7.31
CA ALA A 71 -10.71 -15.99 -6.13
C ALA A 71 -9.41 -16.83 -6.10
N ASP A 72 -9.43 -18.01 -6.70
CA ASP A 72 -8.30 -18.92 -6.85
C ASP A 72 -7.42 -18.61 -8.06
N ASN A 73 -7.88 -17.72 -8.96
CA ASN A 73 -7.13 -17.25 -10.11
C ASN A 73 -7.25 -15.71 -10.26
N PRO A 74 -6.71 -14.94 -9.33
CA PRO A 74 -6.75 -13.48 -9.38
C PRO A 74 -5.95 -12.94 -10.57
N ARG A 75 -6.32 -11.74 -11.04
CA ARG A 75 -5.48 -10.99 -11.97
C ARG A 75 -4.17 -10.62 -11.28
N LYS A 76 -3.03 -10.81 -11.94
CA LYS A 76 -1.71 -10.58 -11.36
C LYS A 76 -0.92 -9.54 -12.14
N ALA A 77 -0.18 -8.72 -11.41
CA ALA A 77 0.86 -7.85 -11.92
C ALA A 77 2.09 -7.91 -11.01
N LEU A 78 3.24 -7.49 -11.53
CA LEU A 78 4.46 -7.36 -10.74
C LEU A 78 4.70 -5.90 -10.38
N ILE A 79 5.19 -5.66 -9.16
CA ILE A 79 5.75 -4.35 -8.82
C ILE A 79 6.88 -4.03 -9.81
N SER A 80 6.83 -2.84 -10.39
CA SER A 80 7.70 -2.38 -11.47
C SER A 80 7.70 -0.85 -11.54
N SER A 81 8.26 -0.28 -12.58
CA SER A 81 8.12 1.16 -12.85
C SER A 81 6.68 1.58 -13.18
N THR A 82 5.85 0.69 -13.72
CA THR A 82 4.42 0.95 -14.01
C THR A 82 3.56 0.78 -12.75
N TYR A 83 3.81 -0.27 -11.96
CA TYR A 83 3.06 -0.60 -10.75
C TYR A 83 3.93 -0.40 -9.52
N GLN A 84 4.07 0.87 -9.09
CA GLN A 84 4.99 1.23 -8.04
C GLN A 84 4.28 1.38 -6.69
N LEU A 85 4.75 0.65 -5.67
CA LEU A 85 4.30 0.83 -4.30
C LEU A 85 5.27 1.72 -3.54
N GLN A 86 4.75 2.77 -2.88
CA GLN A 86 5.49 3.73 -2.09
C GLN A 86 4.86 3.91 -0.72
N LEU A 87 5.70 3.98 0.31
CA LEU A 87 5.32 4.40 1.66
C LEU A 87 6.04 5.70 1.96
N ASP A 88 5.28 6.76 2.14
CA ASP A 88 5.77 8.11 2.36
C ASP A 88 5.49 8.59 3.79
N TYR A 89 6.45 9.31 4.37
CA TYR A 89 6.35 9.99 5.66
C TYR A 89 6.51 11.48 5.45
N TYR A 90 5.58 12.26 5.96
CA TYR A 90 5.55 13.71 5.85
C TYR A 90 5.82 14.39 7.19
N ALA A 91 6.18 15.68 7.15
CA ALA A 91 6.48 16.46 8.33
C ALA A 91 5.25 16.75 9.21
N ASP A 92 4.04 16.64 8.65
CA ASP A 92 2.77 16.83 9.34
C ASP A 92 1.69 15.93 8.71
N ASN A 93 0.51 15.91 9.32
CA ASN A 93 -0.64 15.16 8.84
C ASN A 93 -1.04 15.58 7.42
N ILE A 94 -1.37 14.58 6.62
CA ILE A 94 -1.91 14.75 5.27
C ILE A 94 -3.33 14.18 5.19
N ASN A 95 -4.03 14.52 4.13
CA ASN A 95 -5.41 14.10 3.87
C ASN A 95 -5.65 13.81 2.39
N ASP A 96 -6.88 13.46 2.04
CA ASP A 96 -7.27 13.16 0.66
C ASP A 96 -7.04 14.34 -0.28
N ALA A 97 -7.33 15.58 0.16
CA ALA A 97 -7.10 16.76 -0.65
C ALA A 97 -5.61 16.95 -0.99
N PHE A 98 -4.70 16.63 -0.06
CA PHE A 98 -3.26 16.61 -0.33
C PHE A 98 -2.89 15.57 -1.36
N MET A 99 -3.41 14.34 -1.20
CA MET A 99 -3.09 13.22 -2.12
C MET A 99 -3.61 13.45 -3.53
N CYS A 100 -4.77 14.09 -3.65
CA CYS A 100 -5.45 14.28 -4.93
C CYS A 100 -5.17 15.65 -5.60
N ALA A 101 -4.37 16.50 -4.98
CA ALA A 101 -4.01 17.79 -5.58
C ALA A 101 -3.07 17.61 -6.79
N SER A 102 -3.30 18.40 -7.82
CA SER A 102 -2.43 18.48 -9.01
C SER A 102 -2.09 19.94 -9.29
N PRO A 103 -0.83 20.37 -9.19
CA PRO A 103 0.34 19.59 -8.73
C PRO A 103 0.25 19.21 -7.24
N THR A 104 0.96 18.16 -6.84
CA THR A 104 1.04 17.76 -5.43
C THR A 104 1.63 18.90 -4.59
N PRO A 105 1.03 19.27 -3.45
CA PRO A 105 1.53 20.33 -2.59
C PRO A 105 2.93 20.00 -2.04
N THR A 106 3.75 21.03 -1.82
CA THR A 106 5.08 20.85 -1.23
C THR A 106 5.06 20.92 0.31
N THR A 107 3.92 21.28 0.88
CA THR A 107 3.70 21.35 2.34
C THR A 107 2.48 20.51 2.69
N PRO A 108 2.58 19.60 3.68
CA PRO A 108 3.79 19.28 4.46
C PRO A 108 4.89 18.62 3.62
N SER A 109 6.14 18.86 3.98
CA SER A 109 7.29 18.32 3.25
C SER A 109 7.42 16.82 3.44
N LEU A 110 7.85 16.14 2.38
CA LEU A 110 8.21 14.71 2.43
C LEU A 110 9.52 14.55 3.20
N LEU A 111 9.50 13.74 4.26
CA LEU A 111 10.67 13.41 5.08
C LEU A 111 11.36 12.12 4.62
N GLN A 112 10.56 11.11 4.30
CA GLN A 112 11.07 9.80 3.93
C GLN A 112 10.15 9.16 2.90
N ARG A 113 10.78 8.44 1.95
CA ARG A 113 10.09 7.58 0.99
C ARG A 113 10.73 6.21 0.97
N TRP A 114 9.92 5.20 1.14
CA TRP A 114 10.25 3.81 0.89
C TRP A 114 9.58 3.37 -0.41
N THR A 115 10.33 2.66 -1.24
CA THR A 115 9.81 2.16 -2.52
C THR A 115 9.91 0.65 -2.52
N ALA A 116 8.89 -0.03 -3.01
CA ALA A 116 8.96 -1.48 -3.14
C ALA A 116 9.96 -1.87 -4.23
N GLN A 117 10.71 -2.94 -3.95
CA GLN A 117 11.58 -3.57 -4.93
C GLN A 117 10.75 -4.16 -6.08
N ASN A 118 11.34 -4.21 -7.27
CA ASN A 118 10.70 -4.84 -8.43
C ASN A 118 10.34 -6.30 -8.13
N GLY A 119 9.16 -6.70 -8.60
CA GLY A 119 8.68 -8.05 -8.45
C GLY A 119 9.42 -9.05 -9.32
N VAL A 120 9.38 -10.30 -8.89
CA VAL A 120 9.88 -11.46 -9.64
C VAL A 120 8.74 -12.45 -9.78
N THR A 121 8.47 -12.89 -10.99
CA THR A 121 7.35 -13.79 -11.32
C THR A 121 7.31 -14.99 -10.38
N ASP A 122 6.16 -15.23 -9.77
CA ASP A 122 5.85 -16.30 -8.81
C ASP A 122 6.73 -16.33 -7.54
N VAL A 123 7.63 -15.35 -7.36
CA VAL A 123 8.56 -15.30 -6.23
C VAL A 123 8.21 -14.17 -5.25
N SER A 124 8.16 -12.92 -5.70
CA SER A 124 8.00 -11.75 -4.83
C SER A 124 7.46 -10.53 -5.56
N GLY A 125 6.97 -9.54 -4.80
CA GLY A 125 6.52 -8.27 -5.35
C GLY A 125 5.33 -8.43 -6.30
N ILE A 126 4.38 -9.31 -5.94
CA ILE A 126 3.22 -9.62 -6.77
C ILE A 126 2.02 -8.82 -6.25
N ILE A 127 1.29 -8.22 -7.15
CA ILE A 127 -0.01 -7.59 -6.92
C ILE A 127 -1.08 -8.56 -7.43
N GLU A 128 -2.00 -8.96 -6.56
CA GLU A 128 -3.15 -9.79 -6.91
C GLU A 128 -4.42 -8.97 -6.79
N VAL A 129 -5.28 -9.03 -7.80
CA VAL A 129 -6.59 -8.35 -7.82
C VAL A 129 -7.67 -9.38 -8.09
N VAL A 130 -8.58 -9.52 -7.11
CA VAL A 130 -9.84 -10.27 -7.26
C VAL A 130 -10.95 -9.27 -7.55
N THR A 131 -11.67 -9.49 -8.64
CA THR A 131 -12.78 -8.65 -9.07
C THR A 131 -14.09 -9.39 -8.86
N THR A 132 -15.02 -8.76 -8.16
CA THR A 132 -16.39 -9.25 -7.96
C THR A 132 -17.41 -8.18 -8.36
N GLU A 133 -18.60 -8.59 -8.73
CA GLU A 133 -19.73 -7.66 -8.94
C GLU A 133 -20.06 -6.93 -7.65
N GLU A 134 -20.37 -5.65 -7.76
CA GLU A 134 -20.87 -4.82 -6.67
C GLU A 134 -22.30 -4.38 -6.97
N TYR A 135 -23.22 -4.77 -6.11
CA TYR A 135 -24.64 -4.48 -6.23
C TYR A 135 -25.05 -3.34 -5.30
N GLU A 136 -26.11 -2.60 -5.64
CA GLU A 136 -26.67 -1.52 -4.80
C GLU A 136 -26.98 -2.01 -3.39
N ILE A 137 -27.51 -3.23 -3.28
CA ILE A 137 -27.65 -3.95 -2.01
C ILE A 137 -26.64 -5.11 -2.03
N PRO A 138 -25.52 -5.05 -1.31
CA PRO A 138 -24.41 -6.01 -1.44
C PRO A 138 -24.78 -7.48 -1.16
N THR A 139 -25.88 -7.72 -0.42
CA THR A 139 -26.36 -9.07 -0.09
C THR A 139 -27.46 -9.56 -1.03
N ASP A 140 -27.87 -8.77 -2.00
CA ASP A 140 -28.95 -9.07 -2.94
C ASP A 140 -28.48 -8.90 -4.39
N ASN A 141 -28.15 -10.02 -5.03
CA ASN A 141 -27.74 -10.06 -6.45
C ASN A 141 -28.92 -9.82 -7.43
N GLN A 142 -30.11 -9.60 -6.93
CA GLN A 142 -31.25 -9.13 -7.72
C GLN A 142 -31.35 -7.61 -7.76
N SER A 143 -30.61 -6.91 -6.89
CA SER A 143 -30.53 -5.44 -6.93
C SER A 143 -29.66 -4.99 -8.12
N PRO A 144 -29.77 -3.72 -8.56
CA PRO A 144 -28.98 -3.21 -9.67
C PRO A 144 -27.49 -3.35 -9.43
N LEU A 145 -26.76 -3.81 -10.46
CA LEU A 145 -25.29 -3.78 -10.49
C LEU A 145 -24.83 -2.31 -10.54
N VAL A 146 -23.98 -1.90 -9.63
CA VAL A 146 -23.47 -0.52 -9.52
C VAL A 146 -21.99 -0.40 -9.89
N GLY A 147 -21.30 -1.52 -10.02
CA GLY A 147 -19.87 -1.52 -10.37
C GLY A 147 -19.19 -2.86 -10.10
N TYR A 148 -17.87 -2.79 -9.99
CA TYR A 148 -17.05 -3.96 -9.68
C TYR A 148 -16.11 -3.65 -8.51
N ARG A 149 -16.11 -4.52 -7.52
CA ARG A 149 -15.21 -4.45 -6.36
C ARG A 149 -13.88 -5.10 -6.72
N GLN A 150 -12.83 -4.31 -6.67
CA GLN A 150 -11.44 -4.71 -6.92
C GLN A 150 -10.73 -4.91 -5.57
N THR A 151 -10.58 -6.14 -5.12
CA THR A 151 -9.87 -6.47 -3.88
C THR A 151 -8.40 -6.73 -4.18
N ILE A 152 -7.52 -5.94 -3.58
CA ILE A 152 -6.09 -5.91 -3.88
C ILE A 152 -5.31 -6.53 -2.73
N THR A 153 -4.47 -7.50 -3.06
CA THR A 153 -3.54 -8.15 -2.13
C THR A 153 -2.12 -8.05 -2.68
N LEU A 154 -1.18 -7.68 -1.82
CA LEU A 154 0.25 -7.64 -2.13
C LEU A 154 0.91 -8.90 -1.57
N LYS A 155 1.73 -9.58 -2.39
CA LYS A 155 2.42 -10.81 -1.99
C LYS A 155 3.92 -10.61 -1.95
N LYS A 156 4.53 -10.97 -0.83
CA LYS A 156 5.99 -11.01 -0.60
C LYS A 156 6.69 -9.71 -1.04
N VAL A 157 6.10 -8.57 -0.67
CA VAL A 157 6.64 -7.25 -1.01
C VAL A 157 7.75 -6.87 -0.04
N THR A 158 8.89 -6.45 -0.58
CA THR A 158 10.01 -5.87 0.13
C THR A 158 10.09 -4.38 -0.17
N MET A 159 10.02 -3.57 0.86
CA MET A 159 10.22 -2.12 0.79
C MET A 159 11.69 -1.80 1.01
N GLU A 160 12.21 -0.80 0.29
CA GLU A 160 13.62 -0.40 0.34
C GLU A 160 13.77 1.12 0.43
N ARG A 161 14.77 1.55 1.20
CA ARG A 161 15.24 2.93 1.26
C ARG A 161 16.73 2.94 1.63
N ASN A 162 17.58 3.52 0.76
CA ASN A 162 19.03 3.68 1.01
C ASN A 162 19.72 2.37 1.41
N GLY A 163 19.37 1.25 0.78
CA GLY A 163 19.94 -0.07 1.07
C GLY A 163 19.36 -0.77 2.31
N VAL A 164 18.49 -0.10 3.06
CA VAL A 164 17.74 -0.72 4.16
C VAL A 164 16.44 -1.29 3.63
N THR A 165 16.06 -2.49 4.06
CA THR A 165 14.85 -3.17 3.61
C THR A 165 13.98 -3.65 4.75
N PHE A 166 12.67 -3.72 4.52
CA PHE A 166 11.72 -4.47 5.36
C PHE A 166 10.64 -5.13 4.49
N LYS A 167 10.01 -6.18 5.00
CA LYS A 167 8.94 -6.90 4.30
C LYS A 167 7.57 -6.52 4.86
N LEU A 168 6.56 -6.40 3.96
CA LEU A 168 5.16 -6.24 4.36
C LEU A 168 4.51 -7.56 4.82
N GLY A 169 5.26 -8.66 4.81
CA GLY A 169 4.80 -10.02 5.08
C GLY A 169 4.60 -10.84 3.80
N ASP A 170 4.18 -12.10 3.97
CA ASP A 170 3.93 -12.98 2.82
C ASP A 170 2.66 -12.60 2.05
N SER A 171 1.70 -12.01 2.74
CA SER A 171 0.45 -11.52 2.18
C SER A 171 0.01 -10.26 2.94
N TYR A 172 -0.23 -9.17 2.23
CA TYR A 172 -0.68 -7.91 2.76
C TYR A 172 -1.96 -7.46 2.06
N ALA A 173 -3.08 -7.39 2.79
CA ALA A 173 -4.34 -6.89 2.25
C ALA A 173 -4.25 -5.37 2.07
N LEU A 174 -4.05 -4.91 0.83
CA LEU A 174 -4.04 -3.49 0.55
C LEU A 174 -5.45 -2.88 0.69
N GLY A 175 -6.48 -3.63 0.36
CA GLY A 175 -7.88 -3.20 0.50
C GLY A 175 -8.68 -3.38 -0.79
N ALA A 176 -9.83 -2.73 -0.83
CA ALA A 176 -10.68 -2.78 -2.02
C ALA A 176 -11.14 -1.39 -2.44
N ILE A 177 -11.33 -1.21 -3.75
CA ILE A 177 -12.01 -0.07 -4.37
C ILE A 177 -13.17 -0.57 -5.22
N VAL A 178 -14.12 0.31 -5.54
CA VAL A 178 -15.19 0.01 -6.49
C VAL A 178 -14.97 0.82 -7.76
N THR A 179 -14.88 0.12 -8.89
CA THR A 179 -14.85 0.73 -10.22
C THR A 179 -16.29 0.83 -10.72
N PRO A 180 -16.77 2.00 -11.18
CA PRO A 180 -18.13 2.15 -11.70
C PRO A 180 -18.32 1.39 -13.02
N LEU A 181 -19.58 1.21 -13.41
CA LEU A 181 -19.98 0.66 -14.72
C LEU A 181 -19.52 1.53 -15.89
#